data_55abcaa43abe8a57df108b2014d858a7
#
_entry.id   55abcaa43abe8a57df108b2014d858a7
#
_cell.length_a   1.000
_cell.length_b   1.000
_cell.length_c   1.000
_cell.angle_alpha   90.00
_cell.angle_beta   90.00
_cell.angle_gamma   90.00
#
_symmetry.space_group_name_H-M   'P 1'
#
loop_
_entity.id
_entity.type
_entity.pdbx_description
1 polymer ?
#
loop_
_entity_poly.entity_id
_entity_poly.type
_entity_poly.pdbx_seq_one_letter_code
_entity_poly.pdbx_strand_id
1 'polypeptide(L)'
;MPPLSRLKGKSFSWIINKVISIIVENIKIFYFRWRRVIHEKNIYRCRDEYHFDRSSLTKVRGAGISGIMRLYNEERYLESSIESYIEQLDELIIVHNRCTDSTPEICEKMRLKYPHKIKVFHYIPSVAPPGSLAHVALDPRDERSLVNYYNFALSKTTKEYVMKVDGDCILIADAFLKIREYILSKKPSDEYNYFFGINLKYNDMGELALRKSAPLTAGYDHGIFKVSKNTFFKHAYNYEVFSHKLKEKNNGIVFFHLKSLKEDLAVDSHGLDTEFYRGYFNDRLSQDVIEWDDFPQIRGIHRPDHIKSL
;
A
#
# COMPACT_ATOMS: atom_id res chain seq x y z
N MET A 1 17.91 -10.29 -12.99
CA MET A 1 18.14 -11.75 -13.00
C MET A 1 18.06 -12.25 -11.57
N PRO A 2 17.39 -13.36 -11.27
CA PRO A 2 17.43 -13.92 -9.92
C PRO A 2 18.88 -14.30 -9.55
N PRO A 3 19.27 -14.16 -8.27
CA PRO A 3 20.62 -14.52 -7.85
C PRO A 3 20.90 -15.99 -8.09
N LEU A 4 22.09 -16.31 -8.59
CA LEU A 4 22.55 -17.67 -8.96
C LEU A 4 22.37 -18.70 -7.82
N SER A 5 22.31 -18.26 -6.57
CA SER A 5 22.06 -19.10 -5.41
C SER A 5 20.69 -19.80 -5.42
N ARG A 6 19.67 -19.25 -6.12
CA ARG A 6 18.32 -19.85 -6.24
C ARG A 6 18.20 -20.92 -7.33
N LEU A 7 19.25 -21.16 -8.10
CA LEU A 7 19.26 -22.13 -9.20
C LEU A 7 19.83 -23.51 -8.78
N LYS A 8 20.45 -23.63 -7.60
CA LYS A 8 20.96 -24.90 -7.10
C LYS A 8 19.83 -25.92 -6.92
N GLY A 9 19.96 -27.07 -7.58
CA GLY A 9 19.02 -28.21 -7.47
C GLY A 9 17.86 -28.19 -8.50
N LYS A 10 17.81 -27.23 -9.40
CA LYS A 10 16.78 -27.22 -10.47
C LYS A 10 17.28 -27.91 -11.74
N SER A 11 16.38 -28.64 -12.45
CA SER A 11 16.73 -29.27 -13.71
C SER A 11 17.10 -28.23 -14.77
N PHE A 12 17.95 -28.62 -15.72
CA PHE A 12 18.35 -27.76 -16.84
C PHE A 12 17.14 -27.27 -17.65
N SER A 13 16.16 -28.16 -17.87
CA SER A 13 14.90 -27.81 -18.52
C SER A 13 14.12 -26.71 -17.77
N TRP A 14 14.07 -26.80 -16.44
CA TRP A 14 13.41 -25.77 -15.61
C TRP A 14 14.11 -24.41 -15.74
N ILE A 15 15.46 -24.40 -15.76
CA ILE A 15 16.24 -23.16 -15.94
C ILE A 15 15.96 -22.53 -17.28
N ILE A 16 15.96 -23.32 -18.36
CA ILE A 16 15.66 -22.84 -19.71
C ILE A 16 14.25 -22.25 -19.77
N ASN A 17 13.24 -22.97 -19.27
CA ASN A 17 11.86 -22.50 -19.26
C ASN A 17 11.71 -21.20 -18.48
N LYS A 18 12.41 -21.06 -17.35
CA LYS A 18 12.41 -19.81 -16.56
C LYS A 18 13.05 -18.65 -17.30
N VAL A 19 14.18 -18.88 -17.98
CA VAL A 19 14.85 -17.86 -18.81
C VAL A 19 13.95 -17.45 -19.98
N ILE A 20 13.34 -18.42 -20.68
CA ILE A 20 12.40 -18.14 -21.77
C ILE A 20 11.21 -17.33 -21.28
N SER A 21 10.62 -17.69 -20.13
CA SER A 21 9.51 -16.95 -19.52
C SER A 21 9.90 -15.49 -19.26
N ILE A 22 11.08 -15.26 -18.66
CA ILE A 22 11.59 -13.90 -18.40
C ILE A 22 11.80 -13.11 -19.71
N ILE A 23 12.35 -13.76 -20.75
CA ILE A 23 12.57 -13.12 -22.04
C ILE A 23 11.22 -12.76 -22.69
N VAL A 24 10.27 -13.68 -22.69
CA VAL A 24 8.94 -13.45 -23.27
C VAL A 24 8.21 -12.32 -22.54
N GLU A 25 8.32 -12.26 -21.20
CA GLU A 25 7.71 -11.19 -20.43
C GLU A 25 8.36 -9.82 -20.70
N ASN A 26 9.69 -9.77 -20.80
CA ASN A 26 10.38 -8.55 -21.21
C ASN A 26 10.03 -8.09 -22.65
N ILE A 27 9.85 -9.04 -23.57
CA ILE A 27 9.41 -8.74 -24.95
C ILE A 27 7.98 -8.17 -24.92
N LYS A 28 7.06 -8.76 -24.14
CA LYS A 28 5.71 -8.24 -23.97
C LYS A 28 5.73 -6.80 -23.42
N ILE A 29 6.51 -6.55 -22.37
CA ILE A 29 6.67 -5.22 -21.78
C ILE A 29 7.21 -4.22 -22.81
N PHE A 30 8.25 -4.60 -23.56
CA PHE A 30 8.81 -3.75 -24.60
C PHE A 30 7.77 -3.47 -25.69
N TYR A 31 7.04 -4.49 -26.16
CA TYR A 31 5.98 -4.35 -27.17
C TYR A 31 4.86 -3.43 -26.69
N PHE A 32 4.39 -3.57 -25.44
CA PHE A 32 3.37 -2.69 -24.85
C PHE A 32 3.89 -1.25 -24.72
N ARG A 33 5.13 -1.06 -24.29
CA ARG A 33 5.77 0.27 -24.24
C ARG A 33 5.89 0.90 -25.61
N TRP A 34 6.29 0.13 -26.61
CA TRP A 34 6.46 0.60 -27.98
C TRP A 34 5.12 0.94 -28.63
N ARG A 35 4.13 0.05 -28.52
CA ARG A 35 2.77 0.27 -29.01
C ARG A 35 2.14 1.52 -28.41
N ARG A 36 2.43 1.80 -27.16
CA ARG A 36 2.02 2.98 -26.44
C ARG A 36 2.59 4.26 -27.07
N VAL A 37 3.90 4.32 -27.34
CA VAL A 37 4.54 5.50 -27.96
C VAL A 37 3.88 5.83 -29.31
N ILE A 38 3.42 4.82 -30.04
CA ILE A 38 2.76 5.00 -31.34
C ILE A 38 1.31 5.45 -31.19
N HIS A 39 0.55 4.92 -30.23
CA HIS A 39 -0.87 5.22 -30.05
C HIS A 39 -1.16 6.48 -29.20
N GLU A 40 -0.26 6.88 -28.32
CA GLU A 40 -0.52 7.95 -27.33
C GLU A 40 -0.48 9.38 -27.87
N LYS A 41 0.03 9.62 -29.06
CA LYS A 41 -0.03 10.99 -29.62
C LYS A 41 -1.45 11.50 -29.83
N ASN A 42 -2.48 10.65 -29.84
CA ASN A 42 -3.81 11.03 -30.25
C ASN A 42 -4.99 10.67 -29.33
N ILE A 43 -4.83 9.90 -28.24
CA ILE A 43 -5.99 9.32 -27.54
C ILE A 43 -6.15 9.72 -26.05
N TYR A 44 -5.10 10.08 -25.35
CA TYR A 44 -5.19 10.37 -23.90
C TYR A 44 -4.72 11.78 -23.57
N ARG A 45 -5.65 12.73 -23.56
CA ARG A 45 -5.47 13.95 -22.80
C ARG A 45 -5.61 13.54 -21.33
N CYS A 46 -4.52 13.62 -20.56
CA CYS A 46 -4.60 13.65 -19.10
C CYS A 46 -5.63 14.71 -18.72
N ARG A 47 -6.61 14.36 -17.89
CA ARG A 47 -7.49 15.36 -17.30
C ARG A 47 -6.64 16.05 -16.23
N ASP A 48 -6.41 17.34 -16.35
CA ASP A 48 -5.60 18.14 -15.41
C ASP A 48 -6.04 17.94 -13.95
N GLU A 49 -7.32 17.63 -13.74
CA GLU A 49 -7.94 17.36 -12.46
C GLU A 49 -7.29 16.19 -11.69
N TYR A 50 -6.86 15.13 -12.38
CA TYR A 50 -6.29 13.91 -11.77
C TYR A 50 -4.79 13.82 -11.93
N HIS A 51 -4.18 14.82 -12.55
CA HIS A 51 -2.73 14.82 -12.76
C HIS A 51 -1.99 15.25 -11.49
N PHE A 52 -0.95 14.50 -11.14
CA PHE A 52 -0.03 14.89 -10.07
C PHE A 52 0.91 16.00 -10.52
N ASP A 53 0.74 17.18 -9.94
CA ASP A 53 1.71 18.26 -10.04
C ASP A 53 2.69 18.21 -8.86
N ARG A 54 3.95 17.96 -9.17
CA ARG A 54 5.02 17.91 -8.17
C ARG A 54 5.23 19.24 -7.44
N SER A 55 4.84 20.38 -8.03
CA SER A 55 4.91 21.68 -7.37
C SER A 55 4.02 21.75 -6.12
N SER A 56 2.95 20.92 -6.06
CA SER A 56 2.08 20.79 -4.90
C SER A 56 2.82 20.41 -3.62
N LEU A 57 3.96 19.70 -3.74
CA LEU A 57 4.78 19.27 -2.61
C LEU A 57 5.65 20.40 -2.01
N THR A 58 5.75 21.54 -2.70
CA THR A 58 6.53 22.71 -2.24
C THR A 58 5.69 23.79 -1.57
N LYS A 59 4.38 23.58 -1.47
CA LYS A 59 3.47 24.49 -0.78
C LYS A 59 3.78 24.57 0.71
N VAL A 60 3.50 25.70 1.33
CA VAL A 60 3.56 25.86 2.80
C VAL A 60 2.60 24.87 3.45
N ARG A 61 3.07 24.17 4.47
CA ARG A 61 2.33 23.11 5.16
C ARG A 61 2.19 23.43 6.64
N GLY A 62 1.05 23.08 7.20
CA GLY A 62 0.81 23.17 8.64
C GLY A 62 1.56 22.08 9.41
N ALA A 63 1.88 22.36 10.67
CA ALA A 63 2.44 21.35 11.58
C ALA A 63 1.48 20.14 11.71
N GLY A 64 2.04 18.93 11.84
CA GLY A 64 1.27 17.72 12.04
C GLY A 64 1.57 16.62 11.02
N ILE A 65 0.75 15.56 11.09
CA ILE A 65 0.85 14.35 10.26
C ILE A 65 -0.45 14.17 9.49
N SER A 66 -0.38 14.12 8.15
CA SER A 66 -1.47 13.69 7.28
C SER A 66 -1.35 12.18 7.02
N GLY A 67 -2.44 11.42 7.19
CA GLY A 67 -2.59 10.10 6.61
C GLY A 67 -3.01 10.21 5.14
N ILE A 68 -2.52 9.31 4.29
CA ILE A 68 -3.06 9.08 2.94
C ILE A 68 -3.59 7.65 2.86
N MET A 69 -4.87 7.51 2.55
CA MET A 69 -5.56 6.23 2.43
C MET A 69 -6.16 6.12 1.03
N ARG A 70 -5.76 5.10 0.28
CA ARG A 70 -6.25 4.83 -1.09
C ARG A 70 -7.01 3.52 -1.07
N LEU A 71 -8.21 3.56 -1.62
CA LEU A 71 -9.18 2.51 -1.41
C LEU A 71 -9.72 1.99 -2.74
N TYR A 72 -9.88 0.66 -2.79
CA TYR A 72 -10.63 -0.07 -3.78
C TYR A 72 -11.24 -1.30 -3.13
N ASN A 73 -12.57 -1.31 -2.92
CA ASN A 73 -13.32 -2.40 -2.30
C ASN A 73 -12.74 -2.83 -0.93
N GLU A 74 -12.84 -1.94 0.05
CA GLU A 74 -12.28 -2.12 1.40
C GLU A 74 -13.36 -2.08 2.50
N GLU A 75 -14.65 -2.27 2.17
CA GLU A 75 -15.78 -2.09 3.10
C GLU A 75 -15.61 -2.80 4.43
N ARG A 76 -15.04 -4.03 4.43
CA ARG A 76 -15.04 -4.94 5.58
C ARG A 76 -14.38 -4.41 6.84
N TYR A 77 -13.23 -3.74 6.70
CA TYR A 77 -12.44 -3.26 7.85
C TYR A 77 -12.23 -1.74 7.86
N LEU A 78 -12.74 -1.04 6.85
CA LEU A 78 -12.44 0.36 6.61
C LEU A 78 -12.83 1.27 7.79
N GLU A 79 -14.02 1.10 8.36
CA GLU A 79 -14.48 1.92 9.47
C GLU A 79 -13.56 1.77 10.69
N SER A 80 -13.26 0.53 11.09
CA SER A 80 -12.36 0.23 12.20
C SER A 80 -10.93 0.72 11.93
N SER A 81 -10.46 0.60 10.68
CA SER A 81 -9.17 1.14 10.26
C SER A 81 -9.13 2.65 10.47
N ILE A 82 -10.08 3.40 9.91
CA ILE A 82 -10.14 4.86 10.06
C ILE A 82 -10.19 5.25 11.55
N GLU A 83 -11.04 4.62 12.34
CA GLU A 83 -11.19 4.93 13.76
C GLU A 83 -9.90 4.71 14.55
N SER A 84 -9.12 3.67 14.21
CA SER A 84 -7.86 3.40 14.89
C SER A 84 -6.79 4.47 14.63
N TYR A 85 -6.82 5.13 13.47
CA TYR A 85 -5.82 6.13 13.08
C TYR A 85 -6.22 7.56 13.38
N ILE A 86 -7.53 7.89 13.34
CA ILE A 86 -7.99 9.28 13.23
C ILE A 86 -7.63 10.14 14.45
N GLU A 87 -7.53 9.55 15.64
CA GLU A 87 -7.11 10.28 16.85
C GLU A 87 -5.61 10.62 16.83
N GLN A 88 -4.83 9.82 16.13
CA GLN A 88 -3.38 9.98 16.03
C GLN A 88 -2.94 10.84 14.85
N LEU A 89 -3.85 11.13 13.92
CA LEU A 89 -3.58 11.94 12.74
C LEU A 89 -4.19 13.34 12.88
N ASP A 90 -3.51 14.34 12.31
CA ASP A 90 -4.00 15.72 12.24
C ASP A 90 -4.86 15.95 10.98
N GLU A 91 -4.77 15.06 10.01
CA GLU A 91 -5.54 15.02 8.76
C GLU A 91 -5.52 13.61 8.19
N LEU A 92 -6.63 13.17 7.59
CA LEU A 92 -6.70 11.93 6.80
C LEU A 92 -7.28 12.24 5.42
N ILE A 93 -6.49 12.02 4.40
CA ILE A 93 -6.88 12.12 2.99
C ILE A 93 -7.27 10.73 2.52
N ILE A 94 -8.56 10.54 2.25
CA ILE A 94 -9.11 9.31 1.70
C ILE A 94 -9.36 9.53 0.21
N VAL A 95 -8.84 8.62 -0.61
CA VAL A 95 -9.08 8.62 -2.06
C VAL A 95 -9.58 7.24 -2.45
N HIS A 96 -10.83 7.13 -2.87
CA HIS A 96 -11.40 5.89 -3.36
C HIS A 96 -11.50 5.87 -4.89
N ASN A 97 -11.33 4.69 -5.49
CA ASN A 97 -11.30 4.51 -6.94
C ASN A 97 -12.30 3.45 -7.38
N ARG A 98 -13.41 3.87 -8.00
CA ARG A 98 -14.37 2.99 -8.69
C ARG A 98 -14.80 1.77 -7.87
N CYS A 99 -14.99 1.93 -6.56
CA CYS A 99 -15.46 0.86 -5.70
C CYS A 99 -16.84 0.37 -6.12
N THR A 100 -17.09 -0.93 -5.95
CA THR A 100 -18.34 -1.60 -6.26
C THR A 100 -19.05 -2.14 -5.01
N ASP A 101 -18.43 -1.96 -3.84
CA ASP A 101 -18.91 -2.27 -2.51
C ASP A 101 -19.29 -0.99 -1.75
N SER A 102 -19.59 -1.08 -0.46
CA SER A 102 -19.99 0.05 0.40
C SER A 102 -18.81 0.96 0.84
N THR A 103 -17.63 0.81 0.26
CA THR A 103 -16.46 1.66 0.59
C THR A 103 -16.77 3.17 0.49
N PRO A 104 -17.41 3.68 -0.58
CA PRO A 104 -17.71 5.11 -0.70
C PRO A 104 -18.65 5.62 0.39
N GLU A 105 -19.67 4.85 0.75
CA GLU A 105 -20.65 5.18 1.78
C GLU A 105 -19.99 5.25 3.16
N ILE A 106 -19.08 4.30 3.47
CA ILE A 106 -18.30 4.31 4.70
C ILE A 106 -17.38 5.55 4.75
N CYS A 107 -16.71 5.87 3.64
CA CYS A 107 -15.87 7.07 3.57
C CYS A 107 -16.66 8.33 3.89
N GLU A 108 -17.86 8.48 3.32
CA GLU A 108 -18.71 9.64 3.56
C GLU A 108 -19.25 9.68 5.00
N LYS A 109 -19.66 8.54 5.56
CA LYS A 109 -20.03 8.41 6.97
C LYS A 109 -18.91 8.89 7.89
N MET A 110 -17.68 8.46 7.63
CA MET A 110 -16.53 8.85 8.44
C MET A 110 -16.15 10.31 8.25
N ARG A 111 -16.28 10.85 7.04
CA ARG A 111 -16.11 12.28 6.78
C ARG A 111 -17.10 13.14 7.58
N LEU A 112 -18.36 12.72 7.65
CA LEU A 112 -19.38 13.40 8.46
C LEU A 112 -19.11 13.29 9.95
N LYS A 113 -18.58 12.16 10.42
CA LYS A 113 -18.20 11.94 11.83
C LYS A 113 -16.98 12.78 12.24
N TYR A 114 -16.01 12.97 11.33
CA TYR A 114 -14.76 13.69 11.59
C TYR A 114 -14.50 14.82 10.57
N PRO A 115 -15.41 15.82 10.44
CA PRO A 115 -15.42 16.78 9.33
C PRO A 115 -14.19 17.69 9.28
N HIS A 116 -13.49 17.88 10.40
CA HIS A 116 -12.28 18.72 10.48
C HIS A 116 -10.98 17.95 10.19
N LYS A 117 -11.03 16.61 10.20
CA LYS A 117 -9.87 15.77 10.00
C LYS A 117 -9.91 15.00 8.67
N ILE A 118 -11.08 14.55 8.21
CA ILE A 118 -11.21 13.68 7.04
C ILE A 118 -11.62 14.48 5.80
N LYS A 119 -10.88 14.27 4.71
CA LYS A 119 -11.23 14.73 3.37
C LYS A 119 -11.32 13.54 2.44
N VAL A 120 -12.42 13.42 1.70
CA VAL A 120 -12.68 12.31 0.78
C VAL A 120 -12.64 12.82 -0.65
N PHE A 121 -11.98 12.08 -1.53
CA PHE A 121 -11.88 12.34 -2.95
C PHE A 121 -12.26 11.09 -3.74
N HIS A 122 -13.07 11.28 -4.77
CA HIS A 122 -13.38 10.23 -5.74
C HIS A 122 -12.43 10.33 -6.92
N TYR A 123 -11.60 9.31 -7.12
CA TYR A 123 -10.70 9.20 -8.27
C TYR A 123 -11.36 8.40 -9.37
N ILE A 124 -11.82 9.07 -10.43
CA ILE A 124 -12.62 8.46 -11.50
C ILE A 124 -11.81 7.61 -12.50
N PRO A 125 -10.55 7.97 -12.88
CA PRO A 125 -9.80 7.17 -13.83
C PRO A 125 -9.62 5.72 -13.37
N SER A 126 -9.74 4.76 -14.29
CA SER A 126 -9.56 3.33 -13.97
C SER A 126 -8.10 3.02 -13.72
N VAL A 127 -7.73 2.91 -12.45
CA VAL A 127 -6.34 2.63 -12.04
C VAL A 127 -5.98 1.19 -12.39
N ALA A 128 -4.84 1.02 -13.06
CA ALA A 128 -4.31 -0.30 -13.37
C ALA A 128 -3.83 -0.99 -12.08
N PRO A 129 -4.28 -2.24 -11.82
CA PRO A 129 -3.91 -2.97 -10.62
C PRO A 129 -2.41 -3.21 -10.54
N PRO A 130 -1.82 -3.22 -9.33
CA PRO A 130 -0.42 -3.59 -9.17
C PRO A 130 -0.17 -5.01 -9.71
N GLY A 131 0.99 -5.23 -10.33
CA GLY A 131 1.35 -6.52 -10.93
C GLY A 131 0.69 -6.86 -12.25
N SER A 132 -0.26 -6.06 -12.74
CA SER A 132 -0.86 -6.26 -14.08
C SER A 132 0.08 -5.78 -15.18
N LEU A 133 -0.08 -6.35 -16.39
CA LEU A 133 0.65 -5.88 -17.59
C LEU A 133 0.30 -4.42 -17.91
N ALA A 134 -0.93 -4.00 -17.62
CA ALA A 134 -1.35 -2.62 -17.76
C ALA A 134 -0.53 -1.70 -16.84
N HIS A 135 -0.38 -2.06 -15.55
CA HIS A 135 0.47 -1.30 -14.62
C HIS A 135 1.90 -1.16 -15.13
N VAL A 136 2.51 -2.27 -15.56
CA VAL A 136 3.89 -2.27 -16.07
C VAL A 136 4.06 -1.38 -17.31
N ALA A 137 3.03 -1.31 -18.18
CA ALA A 137 3.09 -0.58 -19.43
C ALA A 137 2.77 0.92 -19.32
N LEU A 138 2.08 1.35 -18.25
CA LEU A 138 1.65 2.73 -18.08
C LEU A 138 2.81 3.67 -17.70
N ASP A 139 2.75 4.90 -18.22
CA ASP A 139 3.61 5.98 -17.73
C ASP A 139 3.21 6.37 -16.31
N PRO A 140 4.15 6.61 -15.41
CA PRO A 140 3.84 7.09 -14.06
C PRO A 140 2.97 8.37 -14.03
N ARG A 141 2.92 9.14 -15.10
CA ARG A 141 2.13 10.36 -15.24
C ARG A 141 0.72 10.11 -15.81
N ASP A 142 0.45 8.93 -16.34
CA ASP A 142 -0.89 8.58 -16.83
C ASP A 142 -1.86 8.54 -15.64
N GLU A 143 -3.04 9.13 -15.80
CA GLU A 143 -4.06 9.15 -14.75
C GLU A 143 -4.53 7.76 -14.31
N ARG A 144 -4.35 6.74 -15.15
CA ARG A 144 -4.62 5.33 -14.83
C ARG A 144 -3.46 4.63 -14.12
N SER A 145 -2.32 5.32 -13.99
CA SER A 145 -1.16 4.77 -13.28
C SER A 145 -1.41 4.73 -11.78
N LEU A 146 -1.11 3.59 -11.16
CA LEU A 146 -1.10 3.42 -9.72
C LEU A 146 -0.21 4.48 -9.05
N VAL A 147 0.94 4.80 -9.65
CA VAL A 147 1.88 5.81 -9.15
C VAL A 147 1.27 7.20 -9.16
N ASN A 148 0.56 7.59 -10.23
CA ASN A 148 -0.15 8.86 -10.26
C ASN A 148 -1.26 8.91 -9.20
N TYR A 149 -1.99 7.82 -9.00
CA TYR A 149 -3.03 7.70 -7.97
C TYR A 149 -2.47 7.91 -6.55
N TYR A 150 -1.31 7.33 -6.23
CA TYR A 150 -0.61 7.56 -4.95
C TYR A 150 -0.18 9.02 -4.80
N ASN A 151 0.43 9.58 -5.83
CA ASN A 151 0.91 10.96 -5.80
C ASN A 151 -0.24 11.98 -5.82
N PHE A 152 -1.36 11.65 -6.45
CA PHE A 152 -2.59 12.43 -6.33
C PHE A 152 -3.04 12.53 -4.87
N ALA A 153 -3.13 11.40 -4.15
CA ALA A 153 -3.47 11.40 -2.73
C ALA A 153 -2.46 12.23 -1.92
N LEU A 154 -1.16 12.06 -2.17
CA LEU A 154 -0.09 12.84 -1.54
C LEU A 154 -0.25 14.34 -1.78
N SER A 155 -0.64 14.76 -3.00
CA SER A 155 -0.83 16.18 -3.36
C SER A 155 -1.96 16.86 -2.61
N LYS A 156 -2.91 16.11 -2.07
CA LYS A 156 -4.07 16.63 -1.30
C LYS A 156 -3.74 16.88 0.18
N THR A 157 -2.60 16.39 0.66
CA THR A 157 -2.17 16.56 2.05
C THR A 157 -1.73 17.98 2.36
N THR A 158 -1.98 18.44 3.60
CA THR A 158 -1.66 19.80 4.03
C THR A 158 -0.68 19.88 5.20
N LYS A 159 -0.34 18.75 5.86
CA LYS A 159 0.59 18.73 6.98
C LYS A 159 2.03 18.49 6.54
N GLU A 160 2.99 18.87 7.41
CA GLU A 160 4.43 18.74 7.13
C GLU A 160 4.86 17.29 6.92
N TYR A 161 4.23 16.35 7.65
CA TYR A 161 4.53 14.93 7.58
C TYR A 161 3.38 14.16 6.95
N VAL A 162 3.72 13.08 6.26
CA VAL A 162 2.74 12.18 5.64
C VAL A 162 3.06 10.74 6.02
N MET A 163 1.99 9.98 6.25
CA MET A 163 1.99 8.55 6.52
C MET A 163 1.07 7.84 5.51
N LYS A 164 1.55 6.74 4.90
CA LYS A 164 0.69 5.83 4.15
C LYS A 164 -0.13 5.00 5.13
N VAL A 165 -1.42 4.89 4.88
CA VAL A 165 -2.38 4.06 5.65
C VAL A 165 -3.19 3.22 4.67
N ASP A 166 -3.30 1.92 4.91
CA ASP A 166 -4.16 1.05 4.12
C ASP A 166 -5.52 0.82 4.84
N GLY A 167 -6.58 0.58 4.08
CA GLY A 167 -7.95 0.46 4.60
C GLY A 167 -8.21 -0.79 5.45
N ASP A 168 -7.26 -1.71 5.50
CA ASP A 168 -7.31 -2.96 6.24
C ASP A 168 -6.19 -3.07 7.30
N CYS A 169 -5.74 -1.93 7.82
CA CYS A 169 -4.75 -1.84 8.90
C CYS A 169 -5.37 -1.25 10.16
N ILE A 170 -5.13 -1.86 11.31
CA ILE A 170 -5.54 -1.36 12.63
C ILE A 170 -4.32 -0.89 13.39
N LEU A 171 -4.29 0.38 13.78
CA LEU A 171 -3.18 0.99 14.50
C LEU A 171 -3.05 0.45 15.93
N ILE A 172 -1.83 0.19 16.37
CA ILE A 172 -1.48 -0.02 17.77
C ILE A 172 -1.15 1.35 18.39
N ALA A 173 -2.14 1.99 19.00
CA ALA A 173 -2.10 3.39 19.40
C ALA A 173 -0.87 3.73 20.28
N ASP A 174 -0.58 2.93 21.30
CA ASP A 174 0.53 3.18 22.23
C ASP A 174 1.91 3.10 21.54
N ALA A 175 2.05 2.20 20.58
CA ALA A 175 3.29 2.09 19.80
C ALA A 175 3.46 3.31 18.87
N PHE A 176 2.38 3.76 18.25
CA PHE A 176 2.40 4.90 17.34
C PHE A 176 2.58 6.23 18.08
N LEU A 177 2.01 6.38 19.25
CA LEU A 177 2.09 7.62 20.05
C LEU A 177 3.55 8.06 20.28
N LYS A 178 4.42 7.13 20.61
CA LYS A 178 5.87 7.39 20.78
C LYS A 178 6.53 7.91 19.50
N ILE A 179 6.14 7.37 18.36
CA ILE A 179 6.65 7.82 17.06
C ILE A 179 6.12 9.22 16.75
N ARG A 180 4.82 9.45 16.97
CA ARG A 180 4.19 10.75 16.75
C ARG A 180 4.85 11.84 17.60
N GLU A 181 5.06 11.58 18.88
CA GLU A 181 5.77 12.50 19.79
C GLU A 181 7.19 12.80 19.31
N TYR A 182 7.93 11.77 18.88
CA TYR A 182 9.25 11.96 18.31
C TYR A 182 9.21 12.86 17.06
N ILE A 183 8.34 12.56 16.10
CA ILE A 183 8.20 13.31 14.84
C ILE A 183 7.86 14.77 15.12
N LEU A 184 6.89 15.05 15.99
CA LEU A 184 6.41 16.40 16.23
C LEU A 184 7.39 17.22 17.10
N SER A 185 8.12 16.59 18.01
CA SER A 185 9.10 17.28 18.88
C SER A 185 10.45 17.50 18.17
N LYS A 186 11.00 16.48 17.50
CA LYS A 186 12.33 16.55 16.86
C LYS A 186 12.30 17.10 15.44
N LYS A 187 11.13 17.04 14.78
CA LYS A 187 10.91 17.52 13.40
C LYS A 187 11.97 17.05 12.39
N PRO A 188 12.27 15.73 12.33
CA PRO A 188 13.32 15.22 11.46
C PRO A 188 12.96 15.50 10.00
N SER A 189 13.91 16.07 9.26
CA SER A 189 13.71 16.45 7.84
C SER A 189 14.37 15.48 6.86
N ASP A 190 15.27 14.64 7.35
CA ASP A 190 16.11 13.73 6.58
C ASP A 190 15.87 12.25 6.93
N GLU A 191 14.79 11.92 7.64
CA GLU A 191 14.44 10.57 8.05
C GLU A 191 13.20 10.03 7.34
N TYR A 192 13.24 8.74 6.99
CA TYR A 192 12.08 7.90 6.70
C TYR A 192 11.87 6.96 7.88
N ASN A 193 10.86 7.28 8.69
CA ASN A 193 10.52 6.54 9.89
C ASN A 193 9.57 5.39 9.51
N TYR A 194 10.13 4.24 9.12
CA TYR A 194 9.36 3.06 8.74
C TYR A 194 9.02 2.16 9.91
N PHE A 195 8.00 1.34 9.75
CA PHE A 195 7.50 0.40 10.76
C PHE A 195 6.83 -0.82 10.10
N PHE A 196 6.59 -1.84 10.90
CA PHE A 196 5.99 -3.08 10.49
C PHE A 196 4.56 -3.22 10.98
N GLY A 197 3.79 -4.05 10.31
CA GLY A 197 2.53 -4.58 10.76
C GLY A 197 2.62 -6.09 10.97
N ILE A 198 1.73 -6.63 11.80
CA ILE A 198 1.52 -8.05 11.99
C ILE A 198 0.50 -8.52 10.96
N ASN A 199 0.86 -9.46 10.07
CA ASN A 199 -0.07 -10.06 9.13
C ASN A 199 -0.92 -11.12 9.86
N LEU A 200 -2.16 -10.77 10.15
CA LEU A 200 -3.11 -11.64 10.84
C LEU A 200 -3.74 -12.65 9.90
N LYS A 201 -4.04 -13.84 10.44
CA LYS A 201 -4.79 -14.91 9.81
C LYS A 201 -5.59 -15.67 10.87
N TYR A 202 -6.66 -16.37 10.47
CA TYR A 202 -7.32 -17.32 11.37
C TYR A 202 -6.64 -18.68 11.28
N ASN A 203 -6.46 -19.35 12.44
CA ASN A 203 -6.11 -20.76 12.52
C ASN A 203 -7.33 -21.66 12.27
N ASP A 204 -7.15 -22.97 12.29
CA ASP A 204 -8.23 -23.95 12.07
C ASP A 204 -9.34 -23.91 13.14
N MET A 205 -9.07 -23.30 14.30
CA MET A 205 -10.06 -23.09 15.38
C MET A 205 -10.80 -21.75 15.25
N GLY A 206 -10.49 -20.95 14.22
CA GLY A 206 -11.07 -19.62 14.03
C GLY A 206 -10.48 -18.54 14.94
N GLU A 207 -9.34 -18.80 15.58
CA GLU A 207 -8.63 -17.85 16.41
C GLU A 207 -7.60 -17.05 15.59
N LEU A 208 -7.31 -15.82 16.05
CA LEU A 208 -6.29 -14.99 15.41
C LEU A 208 -4.88 -15.55 15.66
N ALA A 209 -4.19 -15.79 14.58
CA ALA A 209 -2.80 -16.23 14.49
C ALA A 209 -2.04 -15.36 13.47
N LEU A 210 -0.77 -15.65 13.24
CA LEU A 210 0.04 -14.93 12.26
C LEU A 210 0.20 -15.74 10.98
N ARG A 211 0.23 -15.06 9.83
CA ARG A 211 0.54 -15.68 8.55
C ARG A 211 1.99 -16.21 8.56
N LYS A 212 2.20 -17.52 8.43
CA LYS A 212 3.52 -18.17 8.57
C LYS A 212 4.53 -17.72 7.52
N SER A 213 4.11 -17.58 6.29
CA SER A 213 4.98 -17.19 5.16
C SER A 213 5.55 -15.78 5.26
N ALA A 214 4.81 -14.86 5.92
CA ALA A 214 5.24 -13.51 6.20
C ALA A 214 4.51 -13.00 7.45
N PRO A 215 5.01 -13.27 8.65
CA PRO A 215 4.35 -12.84 9.89
C PRO A 215 4.29 -11.32 10.03
N LEU A 216 5.27 -10.63 9.49
CA LEU A 216 5.33 -9.17 9.46
C LEU A 216 5.22 -8.65 8.02
N THR A 217 4.70 -7.44 7.86
CA THR A 217 4.69 -6.72 6.57
C THR A 217 6.10 -6.33 6.15
N ALA A 218 6.29 -5.96 4.89
CA ALA A 218 7.52 -5.31 4.45
C ALA A 218 7.65 -3.94 5.11
N GLY A 219 8.76 -3.69 5.83
CA GLY A 219 8.94 -2.46 6.62
C GLY A 219 8.93 -1.17 5.79
N TYR A 220 9.41 -1.21 4.56
CA TYR A 220 9.51 -0.01 3.72
C TYR A 220 8.20 0.42 3.05
N ASP A 221 7.14 -0.36 3.17
CA ASP A 221 5.83 -0.03 2.61
C ASP A 221 5.07 1.00 3.46
N HIS A 222 5.29 0.99 4.76
CA HIS A 222 4.63 1.89 5.71
C HIS A 222 5.64 2.73 6.48
N GLY A 223 5.41 4.03 6.53
CA GLY A 223 6.29 4.94 7.28
C GLY A 223 5.83 6.38 7.22
N ILE A 224 6.52 7.22 8.00
CA ILE A 224 6.31 8.65 8.08
C ILE A 224 7.52 9.38 7.52
N PHE A 225 7.27 10.37 6.68
CA PHE A 225 8.29 11.21 6.06
C PHE A 225 7.86 12.68 6.01
N LYS A 226 8.83 13.57 6.02
CA LYS A 226 8.59 14.99 5.76
C LYS A 226 8.37 15.21 4.27
N VAL A 227 7.28 15.91 3.92
CA VAL A 227 6.96 16.22 2.53
C VAL A 227 7.98 17.20 1.96
N SER A 228 8.49 16.88 0.80
CA SER A 228 9.41 17.71 0.01
C SER A 228 9.27 17.41 -1.48
N LYS A 229 9.85 18.26 -2.33
CA LYS A 229 9.89 18.03 -3.79
C LYS A 229 10.54 16.70 -4.19
N ASN A 230 11.25 16.02 -3.27
CA ASN A 230 11.98 14.78 -3.52
C ASN A 230 11.32 13.55 -2.89
N THR A 231 10.23 13.72 -2.13
CA THR A 231 9.53 12.64 -1.43
C THR A 231 8.19 12.36 -2.11
N PHE A 232 8.16 11.41 -3.03
CA PHE A 232 6.99 11.03 -3.81
C PHE A 232 7.12 9.57 -4.28
N PHE A 233 6.00 8.99 -4.74
CA PHE A 233 5.98 7.62 -5.24
C PHE A 233 6.50 7.52 -6.67
N LYS A 234 7.22 6.45 -6.97
CA LYS A 234 7.75 6.12 -8.29
C LYS A 234 7.33 4.73 -8.70
N HIS A 235 7.35 4.52 -10.01
CA HIS A 235 7.01 3.24 -10.62
C HIS A 235 8.14 2.22 -10.39
N ALA A 236 7.78 1.10 -9.77
CA ALA A 236 8.53 -0.15 -9.81
C ALA A 236 7.85 -1.12 -10.78
N TYR A 237 8.50 -2.25 -11.09
CA TYR A 237 8.01 -3.18 -12.11
C TYR A 237 6.60 -3.71 -11.83
N ASN A 238 6.35 -4.18 -10.60
CA ASN A 238 5.07 -4.78 -10.22
C ASN A 238 4.22 -3.91 -9.27
N TYR A 239 4.78 -2.82 -8.78
CA TYR A 239 4.16 -1.97 -7.76
C TYR A 239 4.75 -0.56 -7.81
N GLU A 240 4.30 0.29 -6.95
CA GLU A 240 4.92 1.58 -6.66
C GLU A 240 5.95 1.46 -5.52
N VAL A 241 6.93 2.35 -5.52
CA VAL A 241 7.87 2.49 -4.40
C VAL A 241 7.90 3.94 -3.95
N PHE A 242 7.97 4.13 -2.65
CA PHE A 242 8.25 5.45 -2.12
C PHE A 242 9.71 5.83 -2.41
N SER A 243 9.90 6.90 -3.17
CA SER A 243 11.23 7.34 -3.57
C SER A 243 11.73 8.43 -2.64
N HIS A 244 12.82 8.16 -1.98
CA HIS A 244 13.48 9.09 -1.07
C HIS A 244 14.99 8.88 -1.04
N LYS A 245 15.70 9.88 -0.49
CA LYS A 245 17.13 9.81 -0.12
C LYS A 245 17.27 10.06 1.39
N LEU A 246 16.25 9.64 2.15
CA LEU A 246 16.18 9.86 3.59
C LEU A 246 16.92 8.74 4.31
N LYS A 247 17.40 9.01 5.51
CA LYS A 247 17.92 7.99 6.43
C LYS A 247 16.76 7.14 6.94
N GLU A 248 16.92 5.84 6.82
CA GLU A 248 15.91 4.89 7.26
C GLU A 248 16.02 4.66 8.76
N LYS A 249 14.89 4.80 9.46
CA LYS A 249 14.76 4.55 10.89
C LYS A 249 13.65 3.57 11.15
N ASN A 250 14.01 2.41 11.71
CA ASN A 250 13.05 1.39 12.11
C ASN A 250 12.40 1.78 13.44
N ASN A 251 11.07 1.77 13.47
CA ASN A 251 10.28 2.08 14.67
C ASN A 251 9.47 0.87 15.19
N GLY A 252 9.81 -0.35 14.76
CA GLY A 252 9.18 -1.58 15.26
C GLY A 252 7.80 -1.85 14.68
N ILE A 253 6.98 -2.54 15.45
CA ILE A 253 5.63 -2.99 15.06
C ILE A 253 4.61 -1.96 15.53
N VAL A 254 3.72 -1.52 14.62
CA VAL A 254 2.82 -0.37 14.86
C VAL A 254 1.37 -0.66 14.48
N PHE A 255 1.08 -1.71 13.71
CA PHE A 255 -0.28 -2.01 13.28
C PHE A 255 -0.52 -3.50 13.07
N PHE A 256 -1.79 -3.88 13.03
CA PHE A 256 -2.27 -5.18 12.55
C PHE A 256 -2.75 -5.05 11.12
N HIS A 257 -2.34 -5.97 10.25
CA HIS A 257 -2.74 -6.02 8.85
C HIS A 257 -3.73 -7.16 8.63
N LEU A 258 -4.95 -6.81 8.22
CA LEU A 258 -6.10 -7.70 8.19
C LEU A 258 -6.35 -8.35 6.82
N LYS A 259 -5.50 -8.07 5.85
CA LYS A 259 -5.70 -8.49 4.47
C LYS A 259 -5.94 -10.00 4.30
N SER A 260 -5.23 -10.81 5.08
CA SER A 260 -5.38 -12.28 5.01
C SER A 260 -6.55 -12.82 5.83
N LEU A 261 -7.34 -11.95 6.47
CA LEU A 261 -8.61 -12.29 7.12
C LEU A 261 -9.82 -12.14 6.17
N LYS A 262 -9.63 -11.56 4.98
CA LYS A 262 -10.67 -11.44 3.96
C LYS A 262 -10.82 -12.78 3.25
N GLU A 263 -12.05 -13.30 3.17
CA GLU A 263 -12.35 -14.54 2.46
C GLU A 263 -12.17 -14.39 0.95
N ASP A 264 -12.59 -13.26 0.43
CA ASP A 264 -12.39 -12.83 -0.93
C ASP A 264 -11.11 -11.97 -1.00
N LEU A 265 -9.99 -12.54 -1.21
CA LEU A 265 -8.72 -11.79 -1.36
C LEU A 265 -8.74 -10.75 -2.50
N ALA A 266 -9.92 -10.32 -2.96
CA ALA A 266 -10.15 -9.49 -4.13
C ALA A 266 -9.42 -10.04 -5.38
N VAL A 267 -9.28 -11.37 -5.45
CA VAL A 267 -8.59 -12.08 -6.54
C VAL A 267 -9.23 -11.76 -7.87
N ASP A 268 -10.56 -11.64 -7.88
CA ASP A 268 -11.33 -11.42 -9.11
C ASP A 268 -11.23 -9.99 -9.65
N SER A 269 -10.81 -9.04 -8.82
CA SER A 269 -10.77 -7.62 -9.22
C SER A 269 -9.50 -7.21 -9.93
N HIS A 270 -8.46 -8.06 -9.96
CA HIS A 270 -7.12 -7.62 -10.33
C HIS A 270 -6.43 -8.43 -11.41
N GLY A 271 -7.11 -9.10 -12.31
CA GLY A 271 -6.47 -9.79 -13.43
C GLY A 271 -5.01 -10.19 -13.13
N LEU A 272 -4.80 -11.38 -12.55
CA LEU A 272 -3.47 -11.84 -12.13
C LEU A 272 -2.60 -12.20 -13.33
N ASP A 273 -2.13 -11.18 -14.05
CA ASP A 273 -1.45 -11.36 -15.32
C ASP A 273 0.02 -11.76 -15.17
N THR A 274 0.61 -11.64 -13.97
CA THR A 274 2.01 -11.96 -13.73
C THR A 274 2.21 -13.16 -12.81
N GLU A 275 3.23 -13.96 -13.09
CA GLU A 275 3.64 -15.10 -12.25
C GLU A 275 3.97 -14.66 -10.81
N PHE A 276 4.50 -13.44 -10.66
CA PHE A 276 4.76 -12.84 -9.34
C PHE A 276 3.50 -12.74 -8.49
N TYR A 277 2.41 -12.21 -9.08
CA TYR A 277 1.16 -12.02 -8.36
C TYR A 277 0.47 -13.34 -8.04
N ARG A 278 0.48 -14.31 -8.95
CA ARG A 278 -0.05 -15.67 -8.69
C ARG A 278 0.67 -16.34 -7.53
N GLY A 279 2.01 -16.27 -7.49
CA GLY A 279 2.80 -16.78 -6.37
C GLY A 279 2.46 -16.11 -5.04
N TYR A 280 2.30 -14.80 -5.04
CA TYR A 280 1.94 -14.00 -3.87
C TYR A 280 0.54 -14.34 -3.34
N PHE A 281 -0.44 -14.61 -4.23
CA PHE A 281 -1.78 -15.02 -3.83
C PHE A 281 -1.82 -16.46 -3.33
N ASN A 282 -1.15 -17.40 -3.98
CA ASN A 282 -1.06 -18.78 -3.52
C ASN A 282 -0.48 -18.88 -2.10
N ASP A 283 0.52 -18.05 -1.81
CA ASP A 283 1.10 -17.95 -0.47
C ASP A 283 0.11 -17.41 0.57
N ARG A 284 -0.76 -16.48 0.19
CA ARG A 284 -1.82 -15.96 1.06
C ARG A 284 -2.96 -16.96 1.29
N LEU A 285 -3.23 -17.81 0.33
CA LEU A 285 -4.25 -18.86 0.44
C LEU A 285 -3.76 -20.06 1.28
N SER A 286 -2.43 -20.20 1.50
CA SER A 286 -1.90 -21.22 2.41
C SER A 286 -2.52 -21.10 3.79
N GLN A 287 -2.98 -22.21 4.37
CA GLN A 287 -3.55 -22.25 5.72
C GLN A 287 -2.49 -22.26 6.82
N ASP A 288 -1.22 -22.25 6.46
CA ASP A 288 -0.11 -22.26 7.43
C ASP A 288 -0.10 -20.99 8.29
N VAL A 289 -0.14 -21.17 9.60
CA VAL A 289 -0.06 -20.10 10.61
C VAL A 289 1.08 -20.33 11.59
N ILE A 290 1.43 -19.28 12.31
CA ILE A 290 2.23 -19.33 13.55
C ILE A 290 1.27 -18.90 14.66
N GLU A 291 1.15 -19.69 15.70
CA GLU A 291 0.33 -19.32 16.84
C GLU A 291 0.86 -18.05 17.51
N TRP A 292 -0.02 -17.29 18.13
CA TRP A 292 0.34 -15.98 18.68
C TRP A 292 1.51 -16.05 19.65
N ASP A 293 1.48 -17.00 20.56
CA ASP A 293 2.49 -17.15 21.63
C ASP A 293 3.82 -17.73 21.12
N ASP A 294 3.81 -18.33 19.92
CA ASP A 294 4.99 -18.93 19.30
C ASP A 294 5.84 -17.92 18.49
N PHE A 295 5.46 -16.63 18.47
CA PHE A 295 6.19 -15.58 17.74
C PHE A 295 6.79 -14.55 18.70
N PRO A 296 8.05 -14.74 19.16
CA PRO A 296 8.67 -13.90 20.21
C PRO A 296 8.75 -12.41 19.89
N GLN A 297 8.75 -12.04 18.59
CA GLN A 297 8.87 -10.64 18.14
C GLN A 297 7.66 -9.77 18.51
N ILE A 298 6.50 -10.38 18.83
CA ILE A 298 5.31 -9.66 19.26
C ILE A 298 5.05 -9.76 20.77
N ARG A 299 6.04 -10.25 21.53
CA ARG A 299 5.92 -10.34 22.99
C ARG A 299 5.58 -8.96 23.60
N GLY A 300 4.50 -8.90 24.36
CA GLY A 300 3.99 -7.67 24.94
C GLY A 300 3.02 -6.87 24.05
N ILE A 301 2.75 -7.34 22.83
CA ILE A 301 1.66 -6.81 22.00
C ILE A 301 0.42 -7.65 22.32
N HIS A 302 -0.67 -6.99 22.72
CA HIS A 302 -1.92 -7.67 23.01
C HIS A 302 -2.62 -8.08 21.72
N ARG A 303 -3.16 -9.30 21.71
CA ARG A 303 -4.00 -9.80 20.62
C ARG A 303 -5.22 -8.86 20.48
N PRO A 304 -5.58 -8.44 19.29
CA PRO A 304 -6.70 -7.53 19.10
C PRO A 304 -8.04 -8.29 19.18
N ASP A 305 -8.53 -8.56 20.39
CA ASP A 305 -9.75 -9.35 20.64
C ASP A 305 -11.03 -8.75 20.02
N HIS A 306 -11.01 -7.47 19.68
CA HIS A 306 -12.15 -6.74 19.09
C HIS A 306 -12.25 -6.87 17.56
N ILE A 307 -11.28 -7.51 16.90
CA ILE A 307 -11.35 -7.83 15.46
C ILE A 307 -12.17 -9.13 15.26
N LYS A 308 -13.16 -9.39 16.10
CA LYS A 308 -14.12 -10.47 15.84
C LYS A 308 -14.94 -10.05 14.63
N SER A 309 -15.04 -10.97 13.65
CA SER A 309 -15.81 -10.87 12.41
C SER A 309 -16.99 -9.89 12.51
N LEU A 310 -16.84 -8.72 11.86
CA LEU A 310 -18.00 -7.92 11.50
C LEU A 310 -18.79 -8.62 10.41
#